data_58de5fad97c9e03f19a7995b2bd0e1b2
#
_entry.id   58de5fad97c9e03f19a7995b2bd0e1b2
#
_cell.length_a   1.000
_cell.length_b   1.000
_cell.length_c   1.000
_cell.angle_alpha   90.00
_cell.angle_beta   90.00
_cell.angle_gamma   90.00
#
_symmetry.space_group_name_H-M   'P 1'
#
loop_
_entity.id
_entity.type
_entity.pdbx_description
1 polymer ?
#
loop_
_entity_poly.entity_id
_entity_poly.type
_entity_poly.pdbx_seq_one_letter_code
_entity_poly.pdbx_strand_id
1 'polypeptide(L)'
;MLLGKFIKTLNYTAPNASIVHVEIDARDGKNAYVNIDSPFTALPAALQGADWVQADNRDALYSAVDLMELAVANHATVWIAHDHRLPPPNWLTKQFKPANLTMNVAGQTMNLYRHDAKANASLTLGANTENTRLTEGNMYLVFVAAADKTP
;
A
#
# COMPACT_ATOMS: atom_id res chain seq x y z
N MET A 1 16.11 -3.89 13.73
CA MET A 1 16.27 -4.44 12.36
C MET A 1 15.14 -3.94 11.48
N LEU A 2 15.44 -3.43 10.31
CA LEU A 2 14.45 -2.96 9.37
C LEU A 2 13.94 -4.11 8.51
N LEU A 3 12.65 -4.08 8.13
CA LEU A 3 12.08 -5.02 7.18
C LEU A 3 12.44 -4.64 5.73
N GLY A 4 12.66 -3.35 5.48
CA GLY A 4 13.06 -2.83 4.17
C GLY A 4 13.97 -1.64 4.35
N LYS A 5 14.10 -0.80 3.33
CA LYS A 5 14.91 0.42 3.41
C LYS A 5 14.22 1.50 4.23
N PHE A 6 12.90 1.53 4.23
CA PHE A 6 12.08 2.58 4.85
C PHE A 6 11.10 2.03 5.88
N ILE A 7 10.61 0.80 5.70
CA ILE A 7 9.68 0.17 6.63
C ILE A 7 10.46 -0.47 7.77
N LYS A 8 10.14 -0.06 9.00
CA LYS A 8 10.77 -0.59 10.20
C LYS A 8 10.06 -1.84 10.69
N THR A 9 8.75 -1.78 10.84
CA THR A 9 7.93 -2.90 11.34
C THR A 9 6.64 -2.99 10.54
N LEU A 10 6.09 -4.21 10.51
CA LEU A 10 4.79 -4.48 9.90
C LEU A 10 4.08 -5.53 10.73
N ASN A 11 2.85 -5.22 11.12
CA ASN A 11 1.95 -6.20 11.71
C ASN A 11 0.72 -6.31 10.79
N TYR A 12 0.54 -7.47 10.19
CA TYR A 12 -0.53 -7.72 9.21
C TYR A 12 -1.46 -8.78 9.77
N THR A 13 -2.76 -8.48 9.87
CA THR A 13 -3.70 -9.33 10.60
C THR A 13 -4.73 -10.06 9.72
N ALA A 14 -4.78 -9.77 8.42
CA ALA A 14 -5.69 -10.46 7.51
C ALA A 14 -5.36 -11.95 7.40
N PRO A 15 -6.30 -12.79 6.90
CA PRO A 15 -6.15 -14.25 6.96
C PRO A 15 -4.88 -14.83 6.34
N ASN A 16 -4.31 -14.16 5.34
CA ASN A 16 -3.14 -14.66 4.63
C ASN A 16 -1.82 -14.04 5.11
N ALA A 17 -1.79 -13.55 6.34
CA ALA A 17 -0.64 -12.82 6.91
C ALA A 17 0.67 -13.61 6.84
N SER A 18 0.64 -14.93 6.94
CA SER A 18 1.85 -15.75 7.00
C SER A 18 2.74 -15.67 5.77
N ILE A 19 2.18 -15.29 4.62
CA ILE A 19 2.94 -15.19 3.37
C ILE A 19 3.17 -13.74 2.94
N VAL A 20 2.60 -12.77 3.66
CA VAL A 20 2.79 -11.35 3.36
C VAL A 20 4.16 -10.89 3.88
N HIS A 21 4.86 -10.11 3.09
CA HIS A 21 6.18 -9.59 3.46
C HIS A 21 6.45 -8.25 2.80
N VAL A 22 7.57 -7.64 3.18
CA VAL A 22 8.04 -6.38 2.60
C VAL A 22 9.06 -6.67 1.51
N GLU A 23 8.87 -6.07 0.33
CA GLU A 23 9.81 -6.07 -0.77
C GLU A 23 10.45 -4.69 -0.91
N ILE A 24 11.62 -4.65 -1.55
CA ILE A 24 12.36 -3.39 -1.75
C ILE A 24 12.59 -3.13 -3.24
N ASP A 25 12.98 -1.91 -3.54
CA ASP A 25 13.35 -1.48 -4.90
C ASP A 25 12.20 -1.60 -5.89
N ALA A 26 11.07 -0.96 -5.59
CA ALA A 26 9.92 -0.93 -6.46
C ALA A 26 10.29 -0.39 -7.84
N ARG A 27 9.84 -1.08 -8.88
CA ARG A 27 9.98 -0.67 -10.29
C ARG A 27 8.99 -1.45 -11.13
N ASP A 28 8.70 -0.92 -12.31
CA ASP A 28 7.76 -1.56 -13.23
C ASP A 28 8.13 -3.02 -13.50
N GLY A 29 7.13 -3.87 -13.54
CA GLY A 29 7.27 -5.29 -13.82
C GLY A 29 7.36 -6.18 -12.60
N LYS A 30 7.58 -5.63 -11.42
CA LYS A 30 7.56 -6.44 -10.19
C LYS A 30 6.14 -6.75 -9.76
N ASN A 31 5.96 -7.88 -9.08
CA ASN A 31 4.64 -8.32 -8.66
C ASN A 31 4.13 -7.57 -7.42
N ALA A 32 2.89 -7.11 -7.50
CA ALA A 32 2.24 -6.42 -6.40
C ALA A 32 1.88 -7.36 -5.25
N TYR A 33 1.40 -8.56 -5.57
CA TYR A 33 0.85 -9.52 -4.62
C TYR A 33 1.67 -10.80 -4.57
N VAL A 34 1.63 -11.45 -3.41
CA VAL A 34 2.42 -12.67 -3.15
C VAL A 34 1.76 -13.91 -3.77
N ASN A 35 0.46 -13.89 -4.01
CA ASN A 35 -0.30 -15.08 -4.40
C ASN A 35 -0.61 -15.21 -5.89
N ILE A 36 -0.42 -14.14 -6.67
CA ILE A 36 -0.73 -14.15 -8.11
C ILE A 36 0.32 -13.37 -8.89
N ASP A 37 0.43 -13.68 -10.17
CA ASP A 37 1.22 -12.89 -11.11
C ASP A 37 0.49 -11.55 -11.30
N SER A 38 1.12 -10.48 -10.88
CA SER A 38 0.47 -9.18 -10.71
C SER A 38 1.44 -8.03 -10.94
N PRO A 39 2.03 -7.93 -12.15
CA PRO A 39 3.01 -6.88 -12.39
C PRO A 39 2.36 -5.50 -12.26
N PHE A 40 3.00 -4.61 -11.53
CA PHE A 40 2.60 -3.21 -11.57
C PHE A 40 3.38 -2.46 -12.63
N THR A 41 2.74 -1.48 -13.25
CA THR A 41 3.31 -0.68 -14.33
C THR A 41 2.90 0.78 -14.17
N ALA A 42 3.51 1.66 -14.97
CA ALA A 42 3.28 3.09 -14.90
C ALA A 42 3.55 3.65 -13.50
N LEU A 43 4.55 3.10 -12.82
CA LEU A 43 4.92 3.52 -11.46
C LEU A 43 5.48 4.94 -11.51
N PRO A 44 4.87 5.90 -10.78
CA PRO A 44 5.40 7.27 -10.75
C PRO A 44 6.83 7.34 -10.23
N ALA A 45 7.56 8.36 -10.65
CA ALA A 45 8.95 8.56 -10.26
C ALA A 45 9.14 8.57 -8.74
N ALA A 46 8.20 9.13 -7.99
CA ALA A 46 8.27 9.21 -6.53
C ALA A 46 8.25 7.84 -5.85
N LEU A 47 7.73 6.81 -6.52
CA LEU A 47 7.64 5.46 -5.98
C LEU A 47 8.76 4.55 -6.48
N GLN A 48 9.57 4.99 -7.43
CA GLN A 48 10.72 4.20 -7.89
C GLN A 48 11.70 4.01 -6.74
N GLY A 49 12.08 2.78 -6.49
CA GLY A 49 12.99 2.43 -5.40
C GLY A 49 12.34 2.28 -4.03
N ALA A 50 11.02 2.44 -3.92
CA ALA A 50 10.31 2.33 -2.65
C ALA A 50 10.30 0.88 -2.13
N ASP A 51 10.05 0.74 -0.82
CA ASP A 51 9.57 -0.52 -0.26
C ASP A 51 8.09 -0.67 -0.57
N TRP A 52 7.59 -1.91 -0.65
CA TRP A 52 6.15 -2.11 -0.64
C TRP A 52 5.78 -3.37 0.14
N VAL A 53 4.56 -3.35 0.67
CA VAL A 53 3.98 -4.52 1.33
C VAL A 53 3.42 -5.41 0.24
N GLN A 54 4.03 -6.57 0.03
CA GLN A 54 3.56 -7.53 -0.94
C GLN A 54 2.47 -8.38 -0.28
N ALA A 55 1.24 -7.88 -0.38
CA ALA A 55 0.08 -8.45 0.26
C ALA A 55 -0.49 -9.64 -0.54
N ASP A 56 -1.49 -10.27 0.01
CA ASP A 56 -2.25 -11.30 -0.67
C ASP A 56 -3.54 -10.69 -1.21
N ASN A 57 -3.75 -10.81 -2.53
CA ASN A 57 -4.93 -10.21 -3.15
C ASN A 57 -6.25 -10.83 -2.70
N ARG A 58 -6.21 -12.02 -2.10
CA ARG A 58 -7.40 -12.65 -1.51
C ARG A 58 -7.92 -11.88 -0.29
N ASP A 59 -7.11 -11.01 0.29
CA ASP A 59 -7.51 -10.20 1.44
C ASP A 59 -8.27 -8.92 1.06
N ALA A 60 -8.50 -8.70 -0.24
CA ALA A 60 -9.13 -7.47 -0.75
C ALA A 60 -10.49 -7.15 -0.12
N LEU A 61 -11.25 -8.16 0.27
CA LEU A 61 -12.58 -7.98 0.85
C LEU A 61 -12.62 -8.32 2.35
N TYR A 62 -11.48 -8.56 2.96
CA TYR A 62 -11.41 -8.80 4.40
C TYR A 62 -11.72 -7.50 5.15
N SER A 63 -12.60 -7.60 6.16
CA SER A 63 -13.04 -6.43 6.93
C SER A 63 -12.35 -6.39 8.30
N ALA A 64 -11.56 -5.36 8.52
CA ALA A 64 -10.94 -5.08 9.81
C ALA A 64 -10.57 -3.60 9.88
N VAL A 65 -10.67 -3.00 11.06
CA VAL A 65 -10.27 -1.60 11.26
C VAL A 65 -8.75 -1.45 11.43
N ASP A 66 -8.09 -2.54 11.77
CA ASP A 66 -6.65 -2.62 12.01
C ASP A 66 -6.02 -3.74 11.18
N LEU A 67 -6.35 -3.79 9.89
CA LEU A 67 -5.88 -4.83 8.98
C LEU A 67 -4.35 -4.91 8.98
N MET A 68 -3.68 -3.75 8.99
CA MET A 68 -2.23 -3.73 9.16
C MET A 68 -1.79 -2.47 9.92
N GLU A 69 -0.66 -2.61 10.59
CA GLU A 69 0.02 -1.51 11.26
C GLU A 69 1.47 -1.52 10.80
N LEU A 70 1.99 -0.38 10.40
CA LEU A 70 3.38 -0.28 10.00
C LEU A 70 4.04 0.93 10.64
N ALA A 71 5.36 0.83 10.86
CA ALA A 71 6.16 1.94 11.33
C ALA A 71 7.28 2.20 10.33
N VAL A 72 7.60 3.47 10.15
CA VAL A 72 8.68 3.91 9.26
C VAL A 72 9.95 4.18 10.08
N ALA A 73 11.11 3.92 9.48
CA ALA A 73 12.40 4.08 10.16
C ALA A 73 12.81 5.54 10.26
N ASN A 74 12.69 6.26 9.17
CA ASN A 74 13.08 7.66 9.04
C ASN A 74 11.88 8.46 8.53
N HIS A 75 12.04 9.77 8.43
CA HIS A 75 11.05 10.60 7.77
C HIS A 75 10.84 10.06 6.34
N ALA A 76 9.63 9.66 6.04
CA ALA A 76 9.30 8.99 4.78
C ALA A 76 7.90 9.38 4.33
N THR A 77 7.62 9.17 3.04
CA THR A 77 6.26 9.30 2.51
C THR A 77 5.67 7.92 2.35
N VAL A 78 4.48 7.73 2.93
CA VAL A 78 3.70 6.49 2.79
C VAL A 78 2.66 6.73 1.69
N TRP A 79 2.61 5.82 0.73
CA TRP A 79 1.70 5.89 -0.40
C TRP A 79 0.77 4.70 -0.36
N ILE A 80 -0.52 4.95 -0.64
CA ILE A 80 -1.50 3.88 -0.82
C ILE A 80 -1.94 3.90 -2.27
N ALA A 81 -1.86 2.76 -2.94
CA ALA A 81 -2.44 2.56 -4.26
C ALA A 81 -3.76 1.81 -4.06
N HIS A 82 -4.86 2.45 -4.39
CA HIS A 82 -6.21 1.95 -4.12
C HIS A 82 -6.96 1.71 -5.43
N ASP A 83 -7.59 0.56 -5.57
CA ASP A 83 -8.31 0.17 -6.78
C ASP A 83 -9.39 1.19 -7.13
N HIS A 84 -9.35 1.73 -8.36
CA HIS A 84 -10.26 2.78 -8.79
C HIS A 84 -11.73 2.33 -8.83
N ARG A 85 -11.99 1.03 -8.85
CA ARG A 85 -13.34 0.47 -8.86
C ARG A 85 -14.02 0.51 -7.49
N LEU A 86 -13.24 0.73 -6.43
CA LEU A 86 -13.74 0.71 -5.05
C LEU A 86 -13.84 2.13 -4.50
N PRO A 87 -14.92 2.46 -3.78
CA PRO A 87 -14.94 3.71 -3.03
C PRO A 87 -13.84 3.71 -1.98
N PRO A 88 -13.10 4.81 -1.81
CA PRO A 88 -12.06 4.85 -0.78
C PRO A 88 -12.67 4.74 0.62
N PRO A 89 -12.11 3.89 1.48
CA PRO A 89 -12.61 3.78 2.86
C PRO A 89 -12.29 5.03 3.68
N ASN A 90 -13.05 5.25 4.73
CA ASN A 90 -12.91 6.44 5.57
C ASN A 90 -11.51 6.62 6.16
N TRP A 91 -10.87 5.54 6.59
CA TRP A 91 -9.52 5.64 7.16
C TRP A 91 -8.52 6.20 6.14
N LEU A 92 -8.71 5.86 4.85
CA LEU A 92 -7.83 6.34 3.78
C LEU A 92 -7.99 7.85 3.57
N THR A 93 -9.23 8.32 3.44
CA THR A 93 -9.48 9.74 3.18
C THR A 93 -9.19 10.63 4.38
N LYS A 94 -9.23 10.09 5.60
CA LYS A 94 -8.90 10.84 6.82
C LYS A 94 -7.40 11.00 7.02
N GLN A 95 -6.62 9.96 6.73
CA GLN A 95 -5.19 9.95 7.01
C GLN A 95 -4.34 10.38 5.82
N PHE A 96 -4.83 10.19 4.60
CA PHE A 96 -4.05 10.38 3.38
C PHE A 96 -4.71 11.45 2.52
N LYS A 97 -3.89 12.09 1.68
CA LYS A 97 -4.36 13.05 0.67
C LYS A 97 -4.28 12.42 -0.71
N PRO A 98 -5.28 12.65 -1.58
CA PRO A 98 -5.17 12.24 -2.99
C PRO A 98 -3.92 12.88 -3.62
N ALA A 99 -3.13 12.06 -4.30
CA ALA A 99 -1.90 12.54 -4.92
C ALA A 99 -2.12 13.00 -6.37
N ASN A 100 -3.30 12.75 -6.94
CA ASN A 100 -3.63 13.03 -8.34
C ASN A 100 -2.70 12.29 -9.31
N LEU A 101 -2.31 11.11 -8.91
CA LEU A 101 -1.46 10.18 -9.68
C LEU A 101 -2.11 8.82 -9.68
N THR A 102 -1.80 8.03 -10.71
CA THR A 102 -2.27 6.65 -10.82
C THR A 102 -1.10 5.74 -11.17
N MET A 103 -1.30 4.46 -10.97
CA MET A 103 -0.45 3.39 -11.48
C MET A 103 -1.35 2.23 -11.88
N ASN A 104 -0.80 1.20 -12.51
CA ASN A 104 -1.58 0.03 -12.92
C ASN A 104 -1.05 -1.22 -12.21
N VAL A 105 -1.98 -2.10 -11.86
CA VAL A 105 -1.66 -3.41 -11.29
C VAL A 105 -2.45 -4.44 -12.10
N ALA A 106 -1.75 -5.32 -12.80
CA ALA A 106 -2.37 -6.36 -13.63
C ALA A 106 -3.46 -5.80 -14.55
N GLY A 107 -3.21 -4.63 -15.13
CA GLY A 107 -4.13 -3.96 -16.06
C GLY A 107 -5.22 -3.11 -15.40
N GLN A 108 -5.28 -3.05 -14.07
CA GLN A 108 -6.27 -2.22 -13.36
C GLN A 108 -5.63 -0.94 -12.84
N THR A 109 -6.35 0.16 -12.99
CA THR A 109 -5.91 1.46 -12.50
C THR A 109 -6.04 1.54 -10.98
N MET A 110 -4.98 2.00 -10.34
CA MET A 110 -4.96 2.26 -8.89
C MET A 110 -4.75 3.76 -8.67
N ASN A 111 -5.60 4.36 -7.85
CA ASN A 111 -5.44 5.76 -7.46
C ASN A 111 -4.46 5.87 -6.30
N LEU A 112 -3.58 6.86 -6.36
CA LEU A 112 -2.55 7.05 -5.34
C LEU A 112 -2.93 8.12 -4.32
N TYR A 113 -2.67 7.78 -3.06
CA TYR A 113 -2.84 8.66 -1.90
C TYR A 113 -1.51 8.71 -1.16
N ARG A 114 -1.24 9.83 -0.49
CA ARG A 114 0.04 10.00 0.19
C ARG A 114 -0.15 10.56 1.60
N HIS A 115 0.83 10.24 2.46
CA HIS A 115 0.92 10.75 3.83
C HIS A 115 2.40 10.88 4.19
N ASP A 116 2.82 12.06 4.64
CA ASP A 116 4.19 12.27 5.12
C ASP A 116 4.28 11.83 6.57
N ALA A 117 5.14 10.85 6.84
CA ALA A 117 5.33 10.27 8.15
C ALA A 117 6.67 10.67 8.75
N LYS A 118 6.66 11.08 10.01
CA LYS A 118 7.90 11.38 10.74
C LYS A 118 8.61 10.10 11.13
N ALA A 119 9.92 10.20 11.40
CA ALA A 119 10.71 9.06 11.84
C ALA A 119 10.04 8.35 13.02
N ASN A 120 10.01 7.02 12.96
CA ASN A 120 9.39 6.13 13.95
C ASN A 120 7.86 6.29 14.09
N ALA A 121 7.22 7.02 13.18
CA ALA A 121 5.76 7.10 13.18
C ALA A 121 5.15 5.75 12.82
N SER A 122 4.02 5.46 13.44
CA SER A 122 3.24 4.24 13.21
C SER A 122 1.90 4.63 12.60
N LEU A 123 1.46 3.85 11.60
CA LEU A 123 0.18 4.03 10.93
C LEU A 123 -0.64 2.76 11.04
N THR A 124 -1.93 2.91 11.34
CA THR A 124 -2.88 1.80 11.31
C THR A 124 -3.76 1.95 10.07
N LEU A 125 -3.78 0.92 9.25
CA LEU A 125 -4.53 0.89 8.00
C LEU A 125 -5.65 -0.15 8.10
N GLY A 126 -6.82 0.20 7.60
CA GLY A 126 -8.00 -0.65 7.71
C GLY A 126 -8.29 -1.46 6.48
N ALA A 127 -9.56 -1.84 6.32
CA ALA A 127 -10.03 -2.63 5.20
C ALA A 127 -9.92 -1.88 3.88
N ASN A 128 -9.74 -2.62 2.80
CA ASN A 128 -9.65 -2.11 1.44
C ASN A 128 -10.96 -1.45 1.00
N THR A 129 -12.08 -1.94 1.50
CA THR A 129 -13.40 -1.38 1.23
C THR A 129 -14.29 -1.55 2.46
N GLU A 130 -15.21 -0.61 2.64
CA GLU A 130 -16.25 -0.70 3.67
C GLU A 130 -17.50 -1.40 3.15
N ASN A 131 -17.56 -1.67 1.85
CA ASN A 131 -18.70 -2.32 1.22
C ASN A 131 -18.43 -3.81 1.03
N THR A 132 -18.94 -4.64 1.94
CA THR A 132 -18.73 -6.08 1.94
C THR A 132 -19.55 -6.82 0.87
N ARG A 133 -20.39 -6.12 0.13
CA ARG A 133 -21.18 -6.70 -0.97
C ARG A 133 -20.45 -6.69 -2.30
N LEU A 134 -19.35 -5.96 -2.40
CA LEU A 134 -18.56 -5.93 -3.62
C LEU A 134 -17.84 -7.26 -3.80
N THR A 135 -17.78 -7.73 -5.04
CA THR A 135 -17.14 -9.00 -5.40
C THR A 135 -15.87 -8.80 -6.22
N GLU A 136 -15.60 -7.58 -6.66
CA GLU A 136 -14.43 -7.25 -7.47
C GLU A 136 -13.61 -6.16 -6.80
N GLY A 137 -12.31 -6.25 -6.97
CA GLY A 137 -11.37 -5.27 -6.48
C GLY A 137 -10.07 -5.93 -6.09
N ASN A 138 -8.98 -5.20 -6.28
CA ASN A 138 -7.66 -5.62 -5.84
C ASN A 138 -7.37 -5.05 -4.46
N MET A 139 -6.58 -5.77 -3.68
CA MET A 139 -6.09 -5.28 -2.39
C MET A 139 -5.25 -4.02 -2.61
N TYR A 140 -5.39 -3.02 -1.73
CA TYR A 140 -4.54 -1.83 -1.84
C TYR A 140 -3.08 -2.19 -1.62
N LEU A 141 -2.19 -1.40 -2.24
CA LEU A 141 -0.75 -1.53 -2.05
C LEU A 141 -0.26 -0.43 -1.13
N VAL A 142 0.71 -0.74 -0.31
CA VAL A 142 1.40 0.22 0.54
C VAL A 142 2.83 0.35 0.06
N PHE A 143 3.22 1.56 -0.35
CA PHE A 143 4.61 1.88 -0.70
C PHE A 143 5.15 2.84 0.34
N VAL A 144 6.40 2.69 0.69
CA VAL A 144 7.09 3.65 1.55
C VAL A 144 8.37 4.06 0.85
N ALA A 145 8.51 5.35 0.63
CA ALA A 145 9.63 5.94 -0.10
C ALA A 145 10.28 7.04 0.73
N ALA A 146 11.45 7.50 0.29
CA ALA A 146 12.09 8.65 0.89
C ALA A 146 11.12 9.84 0.94
N ALA A 147 11.22 10.67 1.96
CA ALA A 147 10.36 11.83 2.09
C ALA A 147 10.40 12.67 0.81
N ASP A 148 9.20 13.03 0.32
CA ASP A 148 9.08 13.86 -0.87
C ASP A 148 9.53 15.27 -0.52
N LYS A 149 10.55 15.75 -1.22
CA LYS A 149 11.10 17.09 -1.04
C LYS A 149 10.54 18.10 -2.03
N THR A 150 9.64 17.66 -2.90
CA THR A 150 9.02 18.55 -3.86
C THR A 150 8.00 19.42 -3.17
N PRO A 151 8.10 20.76 -3.31
CA PRO A 151 7.11 21.63 -2.71
C PRO A 151 5.71 21.41 -3.28
#